data_6e47ad9f6a3b8f1d07248e4c51f1808d
#
_entry.id   6e47ad9f6a3b8f1d07248e4c51f1808d
#
_cell.length_a   1.000
_cell.length_b   1.000
_cell.length_c   1.000
_cell.angle_alpha   90.00
_cell.angle_beta   90.00
_cell.angle_gamma   90.00
#
_symmetry.space_group_name_H-M   'P 1'
#
loop_
_entity.id
_entity.type
_entity.pdbx_description
1 polymer ?
#
loop_
_entity_poly.entity_id
_entity_poly.type
_entity_poly.pdbx_seq_one_letter_code
_entity_poly.pdbx_strand_id
1 'polypeptide(L)'
;MRGGGGGGPQGAAMRGGGGGGLRNPCLTMYQPWASLLVHGIKRVEGRSWPSPVTGRLWIHVASKVPGPDTVAAMEDFYREIYTVDGVHHIDFPRHWCVDVVGCVRSEELVCWEDVPQSVRLEGLTDFCWLCENPQKLVVPFEMRGYQGVYNLERRVYEGATRGLSPVQGPLPVKFPLPDPRNPLSLKPGSLNFDSSKSALVKTESVSAAIAGARAAATQYSRKASSAARISSYASLCSWRIAAVGG
;
A
#
# COMPACT_ATOMS: atom_id res chain seq x y z
N MET A 1 -54.57 -8.18 -4.76
CA MET A 1 -53.63 -8.66 -3.74
C MET A 1 -52.26 -8.16 -4.12
N ARG A 2 -51.63 -7.40 -3.27
CA ARG A 2 -50.40 -6.62 -3.54
C ARG A 2 -49.17 -7.44 -3.15
N GLY A 3 -48.24 -7.68 -4.12
CA GLY A 3 -46.96 -8.27 -3.85
C GLY A 3 -45.90 -7.20 -3.55
N GLY A 4 -45.32 -7.24 -2.38
CA GLY A 4 -44.24 -6.35 -1.97
C GLY A 4 -42.89 -6.84 -2.51
N GLY A 5 -42.20 -6.01 -3.27
CA GLY A 5 -40.81 -6.21 -3.67
C GLY A 5 -39.84 -5.71 -2.61
N GLY A 6 -39.01 -6.61 -2.06
CA GLY A 6 -37.91 -6.27 -1.18
C GLY A 6 -36.72 -5.77 -1.99
N GLY A 7 -36.38 -4.48 -1.87
CA GLY A 7 -35.15 -3.91 -2.41
C GLY A 7 -33.99 -4.18 -1.44
N GLY A 8 -32.98 -4.94 -1.90
CA GLY A 8 -31.70 -5.08 -1.20
C GLY A 8 -30.89 -3.77 -1.27
N PRO A 9 -29.95 -3.53 -0.33
CA PRO A 9 -29.18 -2.30 -0.30
C PRO A 9 -28.20 -2.26 -1.48
N GLN A 10 -28.45 -1.32 -2.40
CA GLN A 10 -27.53 -0.99 -3.47
C GLN A 10 -26.28 -0.36 -2.88
N GLY A 11 -25.13 -0.92 -3.24
CA GLY A 11 -23.82 -0.41 -2.88
C GLY A 11 -23.67 1.06 -3.26
N ALA A 12 -23.15 1.84 -2.34
CA ALA A 12 -22.89 3.27 -2.53
C ALA A 12 -21.94 3.47 -3.71
N ALA A 13 -22.48 3.87 -4.84
CA ALA A 13 -21.71 4.30 -6.01
C ALA A 13 -20.85 5.50 -5.62
N MET A 14 -19.55 5.39 -5.86
CA MET A 14 -18.59 6.49 -5.75
C MET A 14 -19.11 7.67 -6.61
N ARG A 15 -19.44 8.77 -5.96
CA ARG A 15 -19.67 10.04 -6.65
C ARG A 15 -18.29 10.59 -7.02
N GLY A 16 -17.84 10.26 -8.22
CA GLY A 16 -16.69 10.87 -8.85
C GLY A 16 -17.02 12.30 -9.20
N GLY A 17 -16.40 13.27 -8.54
CA GLY A 17 -16.40 14.65 -8.96
C GLY A 17 -15.63 14.81 -10.27
N GLY A 18 -16.23 15.50 -11.22
CA GLY A 18 -15.70 16.15 -12.42
C GLY A 18 -14.54 15.49 -13.18
N GLY A 19 -14.72 15.28 -14.47
CA GLY A 19 -13.84 14.59 -15.44
C GLY A 19 -12.42 15.13 -15.64
N GLY A 20 -11.65 15.34 -14.59
CA GLY A 20 -10.20 15.58 -14.65
C GLY A 20 -9.47 14.34 -14.15
N GLY A 21 -8.66 13.70 -15.03
CA GLY A 21 -7.85 12.54 -14.67
C GLY A 21 -6.93 12.80 -13.45
N LEU A 22 -6.47 11.74 -12.80
CA LEU A 22 -5.52 11.83 -11.69
C LEU A 22 -4.19 12.40 -12.19
N ARG A 23 -3.84 13.63 -11.79
CA ARG A 23 -2.61 14.32 -12.18
C ARG A 23 -1.49 14.15 -11.17
N ASN A 24 -1.82 14.28 -9.89
CA ASN A 24 -0.88 14.17 -8.78
C ASN A 24 -1.46 13.23 -7.73
N PRO A 25 -1.64 11.94 -8.06
CA PRO A 25 -2.37 11.01 -7.22
C PRO A 25 -1.70 10.82 -5.88
N CYS A 26 -2.50 10.86 -4.81
CA CYS A 26 -2.08 10.64 -3.44
C CYS A 26 -3.01 9.62 -2.77
N LEU A 27 -2.42 8.75 -1.97
CA LEU A 27 -3.10 7.74 -1.18
C LEU A 27 -2.83 7.98 0.30
N THR A 28 -3.88 8.07 1.12
CA THR A 28 -3.72 8.08 2.57
C THR A 28 -3.54 6.66 3.08
N MET A 29 -2.45 6.43 3.79
CA MET A 29 -2.10 5.15 4.39
C MET A 29 -1.80 5.30 5.89
N TYR A 30 -2.11 4.25 6.66
CA TYR A 30 -1.74 4.17 8.07
C TYR A 30 -0.31 3.71 8.25
N GLN A 31 0.29 4.06 9.40
CA GLN A 31 1.51 3.45 9.88
C GLN A 31 1.24 2.01 10.37
N PRO A 32 2.20 1.08 10.27
CA PRO A 32 3.54 1.22 9.69
C PRO A 32 3.58 1.05 8.16
N TRP A 33 2.47 0.66 7.51
CA TRP A 33 2.41 0.35 6.07
C TRP A 33 2.92 1.48 5.18
N ALA A 34 2.60 2.73 5.54
CA ALA A 34 3.08 3.90 4.80
C ALA A 34 4.61 3.98 4.82
N SER A 35 5.23 3.87 6.00
CA SER A 35 6.69 3.90 6.13
C SER A 35 7.36 2.74 5.43
N LEU A 36 6.85 1.52 5.61
CA LEU A 36 7.38 0.33 4.96
C LEU A 36 7.40 0.47 3.43
N LEU A 37 6.34 1.04 2.85
CA LEU A 37 6.23 1.23 1.40
C LEU A 37 7.25 2.24 0.88
N VAL A 38 7.34 3.40 1.50
CA VAL A 38 8.20 4.49 1.01
C VAL A 38 9.69 4.28 1.29
N HIS A 39 10.04 3.33 2.12
CA HIS A 39 11.42 2.89 2.31
C HIS A 39 11.76 1.63 1.50
N GLY A 40 10.87 1.19 0.63
CA GLY A 40 11.11 0.03 -0.23
C GLY A 40 11.24 -1.29 0.54
N ILE A 41 10.80 -1.34 1.80
CA ILE A 41 10.68 -2.57 2.57
C ILE A 41 9.44 -3.32 2.11
N LYS A 42 8.31 -2.64 2.01
CA LYS A 42 7.09 -3.10 1.37
C LYS A 42 7.15 -2.73 -0.12
N ARG A 43 7.00 -3.70 -1.00
CA ARG A 43 7.13 -3.53 -2.46
C ARG A 43 5.80 -3.71 -3.18
N VAL A 44 4.80 -4.21 -2.47
CA VAL A 44 3.45 -4.44 -2.99
C VAL A 44 2.42 -3.80 -2.09
N GLU A 45 1.62 -2.88 -2.62
CA GLU A 45 0.48 -2.34 -1.88
C GLU A 45 -0.77 -3.16 -2.17
N GLY A 46 -1.30 -3.81 -1.16
CA GLY A 46 -2.46 -4.70 -1.26
C GLY A 46 -3.80 -3.97 -1.13
N ARG A 47 -4.73 -4.22 -2.06
CA ARG A 47 -6.08 -3.65 -2.07
C ARG A 47 -7.13 -4.67 -2.52
N SER A 48 -8.40 -4.40 -2.19
CA SER A 48 -9.55 -5.17 -2.72
C SER A 48 -10.04 -4.65 -4.08
N TRP A 49 -9.35 -3.68 -4.67
CA TRP A 49 -9.66 -3.03 -5.94
C TRP A 49 -8.38 -2.73 -6.72
N PRO A 50 -8.44 -2.75 -8.08
CA PRO A 50 -7.26 -2.54 -8.91
C PRO A 50 -6.74 -1.11 -8.82
N SER A 51 -5.44 -0.91 -9.09
CA SER A 51 -4.85 0.42 -9.09
C SER A 51 -5.48 1.32 -10.16
N PRO A 52 -5.94 2.52 -9.80
CA PRO A 52 -6.42 3.52 -10.75
C PRO A 52 -5.28 4.34 -11.35
N VAL A 53 -4.03 4.08 -10.95
CA VAL A 53 -2.85 4.85 -11.34
C VAL A 53 -1.73 3.95 -11.80
N THR A 54 -0.96 4.43 -12.77
CA THR A 54 0.38 3.96 -13.13
C THR A 54 1.29 5.19 -13.12
N GLY A 55 2.46 5.08 -12.52
CA GLY A 55 3.39 6.18 -12.30
C GLY A 55 3.41 6.64 -10.84
N ARG A 56 3.84 7.86 -10.60
CA ARG A 56 4.05 8.38 -9.25
C ARG A 56 2.78 8.42 -8.42
N LEU A 57 2.85 7.78 -7.25
CA LEU A 57 1.82 7.80 -6.21
C LEU A 57 2.40 8.44 -4.95
N TRP A 58 1.85 9.57 -4.55
CA TRP A 58 2.17 10.20 -3.28
C TRP A 58 1.54 9.45 -2.13
N ILE A 59 2.24 9.33 -1.02
CA ILE A 59 1.74 8.67 0.18
C ILE A 59 1.56 9.71 1.27
N HIS A 60 0.32 9.89 1.71
CA HIS A 60 -0.02 10.68 2.88
C HIS A 60 -0.17 9.74 4.09
N VAL A 61 0.51 10.03 5.17
CA VAL A 61 0.42 9.25 6.40
C VAL A 61 -0.76 9.72 7.24
N ALA A 62 -1.68 8.80 7.51
CA ALA A 62 -2.79 9.07 8.40
C ALA A 62 -2.30 9.34 9.82
N SER A 63 -2.93 10.27 10.50
CA SER A 63 -2.59 10.69 11.87
C SER A 63 -2.78 9.61 12.93
N LYS A 64 -3.64 8.61 12.67
CA LYS A 64 -3.88 7.51 13.61
C LYS A 64 -2.66 6.60 13.67
N VAL A 65 -2.01 6.57 14.84
CA VAL A 65 -0.87 5.69 15.11
C VAL A 65 -1.40 4.32 15.57
N PRO A 66 -0.91 3.21 14.99
CA PRO A 66 -1.25 1.86 15.46
C PRO A 66 -0.61 1.58 16.82
N GLY A 67 -1.18 0.61 17.55
CA GLY A 67 -0.56 0.11 18.77
C GLY A 67 0.78 -0.60 18.50
N PRO A 68 1.65 -0.70 19.53
CA PRO A 68 2.97 -1.32 19.38
C PRO A 68 2.89 -2.76 18.85
N ASP A 69 1.89 -3.54 19.25
CA ASP A 69 1.69 -4.91 18.79
C ASP A 69 1.46 -4.98 17.27
N THR A 70 0.72 -4.01 16.70
CA THR A 70 0.49 -3.95 15.25
C THR A 70 1.80 -3.63 14.52
N VAL A 71 2.60 -2.73 15.07
CA VAL A 71 3.91 -2.37 14.49
C VAL A 71 4.84 -3.58 14.53
N ALA A 72 4.97 -4.22 15.69
CA ALA A 72 5.82 -5.41 15.88
C ALA A 72 5.43 -6.54 14.92
N ALA A 73 4.13 -6.86 14.82
CA ALA A 73 3.66 -7.92 13.91
C ALA A 73 3.99 -7.63 12.44
N MET A 74 3.97 -6.37 12.02
CA MET A 74 4.34 -5.99 10.66
C MET A 74 5.85 -6.03 10.44
N GLU A 75 6.64 -5.61 11.42
CA GLU A 75 8.10 -5.71 11.36
C GLU A 75 8.56 -7.17 11.33
N ASP A 76 7.98 -8.03 12.17
CA ASP A 76 8.27 -9.46 12.19
C ASP A 76 7.92 -10.12 10.86
N PHE A 77 6.76 -9.77 10.29
CA PHE A 77 6.38 -10.26 8.96
C PHE A 77 7.44 -9.91 7.90
N TYR A 78 7.92 -8.66 7.86
CA TYR A 78 8.92 -8.27 6.87
C TYR A 78 10.29 -8.89 7.17
N ARG A 79 10.70 -9.03 8.44
CA ARG A 79 11.92 -9.77 8.78
C ARG A 79 11.88 -11.20 8.25
N GLU A 80 10.78 -11.91 8.52
CA GLU A 80 10.62 -13.30 8.10
C GLU A 80 10.60 -13.49 6.58
N ILE A 81 9.83 -12.69 5.85
CA ILE A 81 9.78 -12.86 4.39
C ILE A 81 11.10 -12.48 3.71
N TYR A 82 11.86 -11.55 4.26
CA TYR A 82 13.14 -11.15 3.69
C TYR A 82 14.25 -12.19 3.92
N THR A 83 14.19 -12.98 5.00
CA THR A 83 15.12 -14.08 5.23
C THR A 83 15.06 -15.15 4.13
N VAL A 84 13.91 -15.30 3.49
CA VAL A 84 13.70 -16.23 2.37
C VAL A 84 14.59 -15.89 1.17
N ASP A 85 14.89 -14.59 0.97
CA ASP A 85 15.81 -14.12 -0.07
C ASP A 85 17.21 -13.76 0.50
N GLY A 86 17.53 -14.25 1.70
CA GLY A 86 18.86 -14.10 2.32
C GLY A 86 19.14 -12.74 2.95
N VAL A 87 18.12 -11.90 3.16
CA VAL A 87 18.27 -10.61 3.85
C VAL A 87 17.90 -10.77 5.32
N HIS A 88 18.89 -10.66 6.21
CA HIS A 88 18.73 -10.92 7.65
C HIS A 88 18.66 -9.66 8.51
N HIS A 89 18.90 -8.48 7.94
CA HIS A 89 18.84 -7.22 8.67
C HIS A 89 18.04 -6.19 7.88
N ILE A 90 17.06 -5.58 8.55
CA ILE A 90 16.21 -4.52 7.97
C ILE A 90 16.07 -3.40 8.99
N ASP A 91 16.46 -2.20 8.60
CA ASP A 91 16.15 -0.98 9.33
C ASP A 91 14.73 -0.49 8.96
N PHE A 92 13.93 -0.11 9.96
CA PHE A 92 12.56 0.37 9.76
C PHE A 92 12.44 1.89 9.96
N PRO A 93 12.77 2.69 8.95
CA PRO A 93 12.70 4.14 9.00
C PRO A 93 11.32 4.70 8.63
N ARG A 94 11.14 6.02 8.63
CA ARG A 94 9.85 6.70 8.40
C ARG A 94 9.94 7.71 7.24
N HIS A 95 8.98 7.68 6.25
CA HIS A 95 8.58 8.67 5.17
C HIS A 95 8.89 8.35 3.66
N TRP A 96 8.24 8.72 2.55
CA TRP A 96 7.06 9.37 1.97
C TRP A 96 6.73 9.26 0.46
N CYS A 97 7.23 8.48 -0.55
CA CYS A 97 6.51 8.23 -1.83
C CYS A 97 7.10 7.09 -2.69
N VAL A 98 6.31 6.58 -3.66
CA VAL A 98 6.69 5.45 -4.54
C VAL A 98 6.17 5.66 -5.97
N ASP A 99 6.69 4.89 -6.95
CA ASP A 99 6.10 4.75 -8.28
C ASP A 99 5.31 3.44 -8.36
N VAL A 100 4.04 3.49 -8.75
CA VAL A 100 3.24 2.31 -9.09
C VAL A 100 3.49 1.98 -10.54
N VAL A 101 4.13 0.84 -10.80
CA VAL A 101 4.50 0.40 -12.16
C VAL A 101 3.47 -0.51 -12.78
N GLY A 102 2.55 -1.04 -11.98
CA GLY A 102 1.49 -1.90 -12.45
C GLY A 102 0.62 -2.43 -11.32
N CYS A 103 -0.35 -3.25 -11.68
CA CYS A 103 -1.23 -3.94 -10.77
C CYS A 103 -1.52 -5.34 -11.31
N VAL A 104 -1.40 -6.34 -10.46
CA VAL A 104 -1.73 -7.75 -10.80
C VAL A 104 -2.65 -8.33 -9.74
N ARG A 105 -3.22 -9.51 -9.98
CA ARG A 105 -3.95 -10.26 -8.96
C ARG A 105 -2.98 -10.98 -8.03
N SER A 106 -3.43 -11.33 -6.83
CA SER A 106 -2.57 -12.06 -5.87
C SER A 106 -2.14 -13.42 -6.41
N GLU A 107 -3.00 -14.12 -7.14
CA GLU A 107 -2.70 -15.40 -7.77
C GLU A 107 -1.57 -15.26 -8.82
N GLU A 108 -1.63 -14.19 -9.62
CA GLU A 108 -0.61 -13.89 -10.61
C GLU A 108 0.74 -13.60 -9.92
N LEU A 109 0.74 -12.78 -8.87
CA LEU A 109 1.94 -12.43 -8.13
C LEU A 109 2.61 -13.64 -7.48
N VAL A 110 1.81 -14.48 -6.82
CA VAL A 110 2.30 -15.69 -6.12
C VAL A 110 2.99 -16.66 -7.09
N CYS A 111 2.49 -16.77 -8.33
CA CYS A 111 3.03 -17.66 -9.35
C CYS A 111 4.16 -17.03 -10.19
N TRP A 112 4.49 -15.78 -9.98
CA TRP A 112 5.45 -15.04 -10.81
C TRP A 112 6.90 -15.30 -10.40
N GLU A 113 7.51 -16.31 -11.00
CA GLU A 113 8.85 -16.80 -10.64
C GLU A 113 9.98 -15.79 -10.92
N ASP A 114 9.76 -14.83 -11.83
CA ASP A 114 10.76 -13.80 -12.19
C ASP A 114 10.98 -12.75 -11.09
N VAL A 115 10.14 -12.73 -10.05
CA VAL A 115 10.31 -11.82 -8.90
C VAL A 115 10.70 -12.58 -7.64
N PRO A 116 11.44 -11.93 -6.71
CA PRO A 116 11.90 -12.55 -5.48
C PRO A 116 10.76 -13.18 -4.67
N GLN A 117 11.05 -14.26 -3.97
CA GLN A 117 10.02 -14.97 -3.20
C GLN A 117 9.43 -14.10 -2.09
N SER A 118 10.22 -13.25 -1.43
CA SER A 118 9.73 -12.30 -0.44
C SER A 118 8.67 -11.34 -1.01
N VAL A 119 8.83 -10.90 -2.26
CA VAL A 119 7.84 -10.05 -2.94
C VAL A 119 6.54 -10.80 -3.20
N ARG A 120 6.63 -12.05 -3.64
CA ARG A 120 5.45 -12.90 -3.88
C ARG A 120 4.67 -13.17 -2.60
N LEU A 121 5.34 -13.23 -1.46
CA LEU A 121 4.75 -13.41 -0.14
C LEU A 121 4.00 -12.14 0.37
N GLU A 122 4.21 -10.97 -0.25
CA GLU A 122 3.43 -9.76 0.04
C GLU A 122 2.01 -9.78 -0.57
N GLY A 123 1.71 -10.72 -1.48
CA GLY A 123 0.40 -10.88 -2.13
C GLY A 123 -0.69 -11.39 -1.18
N LEU A 124 -1.09 -10.56 -0.22
CA LEU A 124 -2.04 -10.93 0.84
C LEU A 124 -3.50 -10.49 0.56
N THR A 125 -3.76 -9.77 -0.52
CA THR A 125 -5.07 -9.18 -0.89
C THR A 125 -5.35 -9.39 -2.38
N ASP A 126 -6.59 -9.23 -2.82
CA ASP A 126 -7.06 -9.55 -4.18
C ASP A 126 -6.24 -8.88 -5.29
N PHE A 127 -5.88 -7.61 -5.09
CA PHE A 127 -5.07 -6.83 -6.03
C PHE A 127 -3.78 -6.35 -5.38
N CYS A 128 -2.69 -6.48 -6.12
CA CYS A 128 -1.33 -6.17 -5.73
C CYS A 128 -0.81 -5.02 -6.61
N TRP A 129 -0.70 -3.82 -6.06
CA TRP A 129 -0.10 -2.68 -6.74
C TRP A 129 1.42 -2.77 -6.60
N LEU A 130 2.10 -2.88 -7.72
CA LEU A 130 3.54 -3.11 -7.79
C LEU A 130 4.27 -1.78 -7.67
N CYS A 131 5.08 -1.63 -6.63
CA CYS A 131 5.70 -0.36 -6.25
C CYS A 131 7.21 -0.42 -6.41
N GLU A 132 7.76 0.57 -7.10
CA GLU A 132 9.19 0.76 -7.34
C GLU A 132 9.64 2.16 -6.95
N ASN A 133 10.95 2.41 -7.04
CA ASN A 133 11.58 3.72 -6.89
C ASN A 133 11.09 4.50 -5.65
N PRO A 134 11.22 3.93 -4.44
CA PRO A 134 10.81 4.62 -3.24
C PRO A 134 11.59 5.92 -3.07
N GLN A 135 10.90 6.97 -2.65
CA GLN A 135 11.48 8.30 -2.41
C GLN A 135 10.93 8.87 -1.11
N LYS A 136 11.73 9.64 -0.39
CA LYS A 136 11.32 10.32 0.83
C LYS A 136 11.39 11.82 0.68
N LEU A 137 10.57 12.55 1.43
CA LEU A 137 10.74 13.99 1.60
C LEU A 137 11.86 14.24 2.60
N VAL A 138 12.81 15.11 2.24
CA VAL A 138 13.87 15.55 3.14
C VAL A 138 13.27 16.31 4.33
N VAL A 139 12.28 17.15 4.05
CA VAL A 139 11.51 17.87 5.08
C VAL A 139 10.03 17.52 4.93
N PRO A 140 9.47 16.69 5.82
CA PRO A 140 8.05 16.41 5.82
C PRO A 140 7.22 17.64 6.21
N PHE A 141 5.98 17.71 5.71
CA PHE A 141 5.03 18.77 6.05
C PHE A 141 3.64 18.21 6.31
N GLU A 142 2.85 18.96 7.05
CA GLU A 142 1.49 18.57 7.38
C GLU A 142 0.50 18.96 6.26
N MET A 143 -0.43 18.06 5.98
CA MET A 143 -1.53 18.32 5.08
C MET A 143 -2.77 17.52 5.49
N ARG A 144 -3.92 17.91 4.98
CA ARG A 144 -5.14 17.13 5.13
C ARG A 144 -5.15 15.94 4.16
N GLY A 145 -5.39 14.73 4.70
CA GLY A 145 -5.60 13.52 3.90
C GLY A 145 -7.09 13.28 3.58
N TYR A 146 -7.32 12.48 2.53
CA TYR A 146 -8.66 12.09 2.09
C TYR A 146 -8.73 10.57 1.91
N GLN A 147 -9.94 10.03 1.81
CA GLN A 147 -10.17 8.61 1.52
C GLN A 147 -9.91 8.28 0.05
N GLY A 148 -9.39 7.06 -0.21
CA GLY A 148 -9.11 6.58 -1.56
C GLY A 148 -7.89 7.27 -2.18
N VAL A 149 -7.83 7.27 -3.52
CA VAL A 149 -6.83 8.03 -4.27
C VAL A 149 -7.41 9.38 -4.67
N TYR A 150 -6.70 10.44 -4.38
CA TYR A 150 -7.09 11.82 -4.66
C TYR A 150 -5.93 12.63 -5.25
N ASN A 151 -6.19 13.78 -5.83
CA ASN A 151 -5.16 14.67 -6.32
C ASN A 151 -4.63 15.57 -5.22
N LEU A 152 -3.30 15.67 -5.11
CA LEU A 152 -2.67 16.72 -4.31
C LEU A 152 -3.00 18.09 -4.90
N GLU A 153 -3.19 19.06 -4.00
CA GLU A 153 -3.25 20.46 -4.38
C GLU A 153 -1.94 20.89 -5.06
N ARG A 154 -2.03 21.74 -6.06
CA ARG A 154 -0.88 22.14 -6.88
C ARG A 154 0.28 22.69 -6.03
N ARG A 155 0.00 23.53 -5.04
CA ARG A 155 1.04 24.13 -4.15
C ARG A 155 1.74 23.06 -3.32
N VAL A 156 0.98 22.09 -2.80
CA VAL A 156 1.50 20.94 -2.05
C VAL A 156 2.41 20.09 -2.93
N TYR A 157 1.94 19.75 -4.12
CA TYR A 157 2.71 18.99 -5.10
C TYR A 157 4.02 19.67 -5.49
N GLU A 158 3.98 20.96 -5.83
CA GLU A 158 5.16 21.74 -6.21
C GLU A 158 6.19 21.85 -5.06
N GLY A 159 5.71 21.98 -3.81
CA GLY A 159 6.56 21.95 -2.63
C GLY A 159 7.21 20.60 -2.38
N ALA A 160 6.40 19.53 -2.44
CA ALA A 160 6.87 18.18 -2.23
C ALA A 160 7.89 17.72 -3.28
N THR A 161 7.66 18.05 -4.55
CA THR A 161 8.54 17.64 -5.65
C THR A 161 9.98 18.17 -5.48
N ARG A 162 10.15 19.33 -4.87
CA ARG A 162 11.48 19.94 -4.63
C ARG A 162 12.25 19.26 -3.49
N GLY A 163 11.55 18.58 -2.60
CA GLY A 163 12.14 17.96 -1.41
C GLY A 163 12.32 16.44 -1.50
N LEU A 164 12.19 15.84 -2.69
CA LEU A 164 12.33 14.40 -2.86
C LEU A 164 13.79 13.94 -2.86
N SER A 165 14.04 12.84 -2.17
CA SER A 165 15.33 12.14 -2.16
C SER A 165 15.08 10.63 -2.39
N PRO A 166 15.84 9.97 -3.27
CA PRO A 166 15.74 8.52 -3.47
C PRO A 166 16.03 7.76 -2.18
N VAL A 167 15.37 6.62 -2.04
CA VAL A 167 15.62 5.65 -0.96
C VAL A 167 16.00 4.32 -1.59
N GLN A 168 17.03 3.69 -1.05
CA GLN A 168 17.40 2.34 -1.41
C GLN A 168 16.84 1.39 -0.36
N GLY A 169 15.86 0.58 -0.75
CA GLY A 169 15.32 -0.48 0.11
C GLY A 169 16.32 -1.63 0.32
N PRO A 170 16.05 -2.52 1.29
CA PRO A 170 16.94 -3.67 1.59
C PRO A 170 17.12 -4.62 0.40
N LEU A 171 16.09 -4.79 -0.42
CA LEU A 171 16.10 -5.58 -1.64
C LEU A 171 15.26 -4.86 -2.70
N PRO A 172 15.86 -3.91 -3.45
CA PRO A 172 15.16 -3.20 -4.51
C PRO A 172 14.66 -4.18 -5.58
N VAL A 173 13.42 -4.01 -6.02
CA VAL A 173 12.81 -4.84 -7.05
C VAL A 173 12.53 -4.02 -8.30
N LYS A 174 12.70 -4.67 -9.45
CA LYS A 174 12.20 -4.23 -10.76
C LYS A 174 11.25 -5.31 -11.27
N PHE A 175 10.02 -4.90 -11.55
CA PHE A 175 9.01 -5.84 -12.05
C PHE A 175 9.13 -5.96 -13.57
N PRO A 176 9.38 -7.17 -14.12
CA PRO A 176 9.45 -7.37 -15.55
C PRO A 176 8.12 -7.01 -16.21
N LEU A 177 8.15 -6.23 -17.29
CA LEU A 177 6.95 -5.91 -18.05
C LEU A 177 6.60 -7.07 -18.98
N PRO A 178 5.34 -7.56 -19.01
CA PRO A 178 4.89 -8.58 -19.98
C PRO A 178 5.15 -8.16 -21.43
N ASP A 179 5.02 -6.87 -21.75
CA ASP A 179 5.46 -6.26 -22.98
C ASP A 179 6.43 -5.10 -22.65
N PRO A 180 7.75 -5.28 -22.87
CA PRO A 180 8.75 -4.23 -22.58
C PRO A 180 8.55 -2.92 -23.37
N ARG A 181 7.78 -2.96 -24.47
CA ARG A 181 7.47 -1.77 -25.27
C ARG A 181 6.28 -0.99 -24.73
N ASN A 182 5.51 -1.59 -23.83
CA ASN A 182 4.32 -0.98 -23.25
C ASN A 182 4.46 -0.88 -21.73
N PRO A 183 4.77 0.32 -21.19
CA PRO A 183 4.89 0.52 -19.74
C PRO A 183 3.57 0.29 -18.97
N LEU A 184 2.44 0.16 -19.66
CA LEU A 184 1.13 -0.12 -19.08
C LEU A 184 0.73 -1.60 -19.26
N SER A 185 1.68 -2.48 -19.58
CA SER A 185 1.39 -3.91 -19.81
C SER A 185 1.09 -4.69 -18.53
N LEU A 186 1.55 -4.25 -17.35
CA LEU A 186 1.25 -4.86 -16.06
C LEU A 186 -0.13 -4.45 -15.55
N LYS A 187 -1.13 -5.28 -15.83
CA LYS A 187 -2.52 -5.13 -15.39
C LYS A 187 -3.08 -6.49 -14.96
N PRO A 188 -4.17 -6.53 -14.17
CA PRO A 188 -4.79 -7.81 -13.79
C PRO A 188 -5.12 -8.67 -15.01
N GLY A 189 -4.67 -9.92 -14.99
CA GLY A 189 -4.81 -10.86 -16.11
C GLY A 189 -3.73 -10.76 -17.18
N SER A 190 -2.67 -9.97 -16.98
CA SER A 190 -1.58 -9.82 -17.97
C SER A 190 -0.49 -10.89 -17.87
N LEU A 191 -0.37 -11.56 -16.72
CA LEU A 191 0.62 -12.60 -16.51
C LEU A 191 0.01 -13.96 -16.80
N ASN A 192 0.66 -14.73 -17.67
CA ASN A 192 0.36 -16.13 -17.85
C ASN A 192 1.06 -16.95 -16.76
N PHE A 193 0.31 -17.64 -15.94
CA PHE A 193 0.86 -18.49 -14.89
C PHE A 193 0.24 -19.89 -14.93
N ASP A 194 1.04 -20.87 -14.54
CA ASP A 194 0.61 -22.23 -14.35
C ASP A 194 0.21 -22.43 -12.88
N SER A 195 -1.08 -22.52 -12.60
CA SER A 195 -1.59 -22.69 -11.23
C SER A 195 -1.10 -23.98 -10.54
N SER A 196 -0.64 -24.97 -11.30
CA SER A 196 -0.06 -26.20 -10.75
C SER A 196 1.31 -25.98 -10.11
N LYS A 197 2.02 -24.91 -10.49
CA LYS A 197 3.34 -24.54 -9.98
C LYS A 197 3.32 -23.55 -8.82
N SER A 198 2.16 -23.15 -8.34
CA SER A 198 1.96 -21.99 -7.45
C SER A 198 2.31 -22.23 -5.98
N ALA A 199 2.85 -23.38 -5.60
CA ALA A 199 3.18 -23.65 -4.20
C ALA A 199 4.46 -22.89 -3.77
N LEU A 200 4.29 -21.66 -3.29
CA LEU A 200 5.33 -21.01 -2.48
C LEU A 200 5.66 -21.91 -1.28
N VAL A 201 6.89 -22.37 -1.20
CA VAL A 201 7.36 -23.09 -0.01
C VAL A 201 7.44 -22.10 1.15
N LYS A 202 6.51 -22.24 2.09
CA LYS A 202 6.46 -21.42 3.31
C LYS A 202 6.95 -22.25 4.47
N THR A 203 7.94 -21.74 5.16
CA THR A 203 8.33 -22.28 6.47
C THR A 203 7.22 -22.04 7.48
N GLU A 204 7.25 -22.74 8.60
CA GLU A 204 6.30 -22.53 9.70
C GLU A 204 6.38 -21.10 10.23
N SER A 205 7.59 -20.55 10.39
CA SER A 205 7.81 -19.16 10.83
C SER A 205 7.22 -18.14 9.87
N VAL A 206 7.42 -18.28 8.57
CA VAL A 206 6.82 -17.42 7.54
C VAL A 206 5.30 -17.52 7.56
N SER A 207 4.75 -18.71 7.75
CA SER A 207 3.30 -18.91 7.82
C SER A 207 2.70 -18.24 9.05
N ALA A 208 3.35 -18.34 10.21
CA ALA A 208 2.96 -17.67 11.45
C ALA A 208 3.05 -16.14 11.31
N ALA A 209 4.12 -15.62 10.72
CA ALA A 209 4.30 -14.19 10.47
C ALA A 209 3.21 -13.61 9.54
N ILE A 210 2.85 -14.33 8.46
CA ILE A 210 1.73 -13.97 7.58
C ILE A 210 0.41 -13.93 8.37
N ALA A 211 0.15 -14.92 9.22
CA ALA A 211 -1.07 -14.96 10.03
C ALA A 211 -1.11 -13.78 11.02
N GLY A 212 0.00 -13.46 11.68
CA GLY A 212 0.16 -12.32 12.57
C GLY A 212 -0.10 -10.99 11.87
N ALA A 213 0.52 -10.77 10.71
CA ALA A 213 0.33 -9.57 9.91
C ALA A 213 -1.13 -9.38 9.45
N ARG A 214 -1.80 -10.46 9.02
CA ARG A 214 -3.23 -10.43 8.65
C ARG A 214 -4.13 -10.11 9.83
N ALA A 215 -3.87 -10.70 10.99
CA ALA A 215 -4.62 -10.43 12.22
C ALA A 215 -4.46 -8.97 12.65
N ALA A 216 -3.24 -8.45 12.66
CA ALA A 216 -2.92 -7.06 13.00
C ALA A 216 -3.63 -6.07 12.05
N ALA A 217 -3.56 -6.29 10.73
CA ALA A 217 -4.24 -5.46 9.73
C ALA A 217 -5.77 -5.49 9.90
N THR A 218 -6.36 -6.66 10.17
CA THR A 218 -7.80 -6.81 10.36
C THR A 218 -8.29 -6.11 11.63
N GLN A 219 -7.60 -6.28 12.74
CA GLN A 219 -7.94 -5.62 14.03
C GLN A 219 -7.85 -4.11 13.88
N TYR A 220 -6.79 -3.61 13.22
CA TYR A 220 -6.61 -2.19 13.01
C TYR A 220 -7.72 -1.60 12.14
N SER A 221 -8.10 -2.26 11.05
CA SER A 221 -9.18 -1.83 10.17
C SER A 221 -10.54 -1.79 10.89
N ARG A 222 -10.85 -2.79 11.72
CA ARG A 222 -12.09 -2.81 12.54
C ARG A 222 -12.14 -1.65 13.53
N LYS A 223 -11.05 -1.41 14.27
CA LYS A 223 -10.94 -0.27 15.19
C LYS A 223 -11.04 1.08 14.48
N ALA A 224 -10.46 1.20 13.27
CA ALA A 224 -10.54 2.40 12.45
C ALA A 224 -11.98 2.68 12.00
N SER A 225 -12.70 1.66 11.56
CA SER A 225 -14.11 1.78 11.11
C SER A 225 -15.06 2.14 12.26
N SER A 226 -14.86 1.59 13.46
CA SER A 226 -15.66 1.93 14.64
C SER A 226 -15.41 3.37 15.11
N ALA A 227 -14.15 3.82 15.12
CA ALA A 227 -13.79 5.20 15.48
C ALA A 227 -14.33 6.23 14.47
N ALA A 228 -14.34 5.90 13.16
CA ALA A 228 -14.89 6.77 12.13
C ALA A 228 -16.41 6.95 12.28
N ARG A 229 -17.13 5.94 12.75
CA ARG A 229 -18.58 6.05 13.04
C ARG A 229 -18.87 6.94 14.24
N ILE A 230 -17.97 7.02 15.21
CA ILE A 230 -18.10 7.88 16.39
C ILE A 230 -17.67 9.31 16.08
N SER A 231 -16.71 9.50 15.17
CA SER A 231 -16.10 10.81 14.82
C SER A 231 -16.89 11.62 13.78
N SER A 232 -18.01 11.12 13.24
CA SER A 232 -18.89 11.93 12.38
C SER A 232 -19.58 13.10 13.14
N TYR A 233 -19.37 13.19 14.45
CA TYR A 233 -19.91 14.26 15.31
C TYR A 233 -18.84 15.19 15.94
N ALA A 234 -17.57 15.06 15.66
CA ALA A 234 -16.55 15.92 16.25
C ALA A 234 -15.54 16.43 15.20
N SER A 235 -15.76 17.64 14.80
CA SER A 235 -14.92 18.81 14.51
C SER A 235 -13.38 18.64 14.49
N LEU A 236 -12.79 19.19 13.39
CA LEU A 236 -11.53 19.97 13.33
C LEU A 236 -10.47 19.66 14.39
N CYS A 237 -9.56 18.78 14.08
CA CYS A 237 -8.29 18.70 14.78
C CYS A 237 -7.13 18.99 13.85
N SER A 238 -6.44 20.10 14.12
CA SER A 238 -5.12 20.41 13.59
C SER A 238 -4.10 19.47 14.25
N TRP A 239 -3.19 18.90 13.46
CA TRP A 239 -2.18 17.94 13.93
C TRP A 239 -0.79 18.55 13.77
N ARG A 240 -0.03 18.54 14.85
CA ARG A 240 1.38 18.93 14.87
C ARG A 240 2.27 17.71 14.74
N ILE A 241 3.24 17.76 13.84
CA ILE A 241 4.38 16.83 13.87
C ILE A 241 5.48 17.53 14.66
N ALA A 242 5.87 16.95 15.78
CA ALA A 242 7.00 17.43 16.55
C ALA A 242 8.29 17.20 15.76
N ALA A 243 8.99 18.27 15.42
CA ALA A 243 10.39 18.21 15.04
C ALA A 243 11.18 17.82 16.29
N VAL A 244 11.80 16.64 16.29
CA VAL A 244 12.84 16.32 17.25
C VAL A 244 14.12 16.91 16.68
N GLY A 245 14.49 18.09 17.18
CA GLY A 245 15.81 18.65 17.02
C GLY A 245 16.77 17.98 18.00
N GLY A 246 17.97 17.77 17.56
CA GLY A 246 19.10 17.25 18.31
C GLY A 246 20.21 16.88 17.36
#